data_f888f5bcbb313867fe6cee966c47b7a3
#
_entry.id   f888f5bcbb313867fe6cee966c47b7a3
#
_cell.length_a   1.000
_cell.length_b   1.000
_cell.length_c   1.000
_cell.angle_alpha   90.00
_cell.angle_beta   90.00
_cell.angle_gamma   90.00
#
_symmetry.space_group_name_H-M   'P 1'
#
loop_
_entity.id
_entity.type
_entity.pdbx_description
1 polymer ?
#
loop_
_entity_poly.entity_id
_entity_poly.type
_entity_poly.pdbx_seq_one_letter_code
_entity_poly.pdbx_strand_id
1 'polypeptide(L)'
;MDIKRFPEKMGDLPIDFSNPKRTLISGLFQETAKVGGQPRKFLTYIPEGLDYCQPCLVAAIPSGEKPEEYLETSGLKAFAEDKKLFLHLATSETAWNADGSDADYLNAIYVAIQARDFYITMQDNIYLCGIGDGSFAAHQAARRMASEWSGLMTFGDLNGDLNAEHTALRGESDQGEVELKVMGMAAQLPVWMSMTAKNADNTAAVDFWKEQNHVV
;
A
#
# COMPACT_ATOMS: atom_id res chain seq x y z
N MET A 1 7.20 -2.37 19.86
CA MET A 1 6.99 -0.88 19.80
C MET A 1 5.54 -0.60 20.18
N ASP A 2 5.24 0.46 20.95
CA ASP A 2 3.87 0.81 21.32
C ASP A 2 3.14 1.40 20.13
N ILE A 3 1.91 0.90 19.87
CA ILE A 3 1.05 1.40 18.81
C ILE A 3 0.34 2.66 19.34
N LYS A 4 0.54 3.78 18.66
CA LYS A 4 -0.07 5.07 18.96
C LYS A 4 -1.32 5.29 18.13
N ARG A 5 -2.20 6.20 18.57
CA ARG A 5 -3.31 6.67 17.76
C ARG A 5 -2.83 7.78 16.83
N PHE A 6 -3.21 7.70 15.57
CA PHE A 6 -2.87 8.74 14.61
C PHE A 6 -3.65 10.03 14.93
N PRO A 7 -3.02 11.22 14.85
CA PRO A 7 -3.73 12.49 15.04
C PRO A 7 -4.87 12.67 14.03
N GLU A 8 -6.04 13.07 14.52
CA GLU A 8 -7.24 13.21 13.67
C GLU A 8 -7.20 14.48 12.81
N LYS A 9 -6.54 15.51 13.29
CA LYS A 9 -6.45 16.81 12.60
C LYS A 9 -5.01 17.25 12.47
N MET A 10 -4.68 17.83 11.34
CA MET A 10 -3.36 18.41 11.10
C MET A 10 -3.00 19.50 12.10
N GLY A 11 -3.99 20.28 12.56
CA GLY A 11 -3.80 21.31 13.60
C GLY A 11 -3.39 20.78 14.97
N ASP A 12 -3.52 19.47 15.22
CA ASP A 12 -3.10 18.83 16.46
C ASP A 12 -1.64 18.36 16.39
N LEU A 13 -0.99 18.51 15.23
CA LEU A 13 0.41 18.16 15.05
C LEU A 13 1.33 19.25 15.54
N PRO A 14 2.39 18.89 16.26
CA PRO A 14 3.41 19.87 16.61
C PRO A 14 4.12 20.40 15.35
N ILE A 15 4.46 21.67 15.34
CA ILE A 15 5.18 22.32 14.24
C ILE A 15 6.59 22.66 14.69
N ASP A 16 7.58 22.23 13.93
CA ASP A 16 8.95 22.70 14.08
C ASP A 16 9.13 24.00 13.30
N PHE A 17 9.11 25.14 14.01
CA PHE A 17 9.29 26.44 13.38
C PHE A 17 10.69 26.66 12.78
N SER A 18 11.68 25.84 13.17
CA SER A 18 13.03 25.90 12.58
C SER A 18 13.13 25.09 11.28
N ASN A 19 12.29 24.05 11.13
CA ASN A 19 12.15 23.26 9.91
C ASN A 19 10.69 22.82 9.73
N PRO A 20 9.84 23.66 9.14
CA PRO A 20 8.41 23.37 9.01
C PRO A 20 8.08 22.17 8.09
N LYS A 21 9.09 21.61 7.39
CA LYS A 21 8.93 20.39 6.60
C LYS A 21 9.09 19.13 7.44
N ARG A 22 9.68 19.21 8.63
CA ARG A 22 9.96 18.05 9.48
C ARG A 22 8.72 17.59 10.21
N THR A 23 8.43 16.29 10.15
CA THR A 23 7.43 15.70 11.03
C THR A 23 7.97 15.65 12.46
N LEU A 24 7.14 16.03 13.44
CA LEU A 24 7.47 15.91 14.86
C LEU A 24 6.79 14.71 15.52
N ILE A 25 6.12 13.88 14.72
CA ILE A 25 5.60 12.59 15.17
C ILE A 25 6.44 11.47 14.57
N SER A 26 6.70 10.45 15.34
CA SER A 26 7.43 9.25 14.92
C SER A 26 6.94 8.03 15.67
N GLY A 27 7.22 6.86 15.12
CA GLY A 27 6.86 5.57 15.69
C GLY A 27 5.75 4.88 14.91
N LEU A 28 5.02 4.00 15.60
CA LEU A 28 3.99 3.15 14.99
C LEU A 28 2.60 3.66 15.35
N PHE A 29 1.76 3.85 14.33
CA PHE A 29 0.41 4.39 14.46
C PHE A 29 -0.61 3.44 13.85
N GLN A 30 -1.79 3.33 14.49
CA GLN A 30 -2.93 2.65 13.89
C GLN A 30 -3.76 3.65 13.09
N GLU A 31 -4.03 3.28 11.85
CA GLU A 31 -4.94 3.98 10.95
C GLU A 31 -6.08 3.09 10.48
N THR A 32 -7.00 3.66 9.71
CA THR A 32 -8.18 2.95 9.19
C THR A 32 -8.45 3.39 7.76
N ALA A 33 -8.67 2.41 6.88
CA ALA A 33 -9.21 2.59 5.55
C ALA A 33 -10.63 2.02 5.48
N LYS A 34 -11.51 2.58 4.66
CA LYS A 34 -12.89 2.10 4.47
C LYS A 34 -12.97 1.27 3.19
N VAL A 35 -13.48 0.05 3.32
CA VAL A 35 -13.67 -0.90 2.22
C VAL A 35 -15.13 -1.32 2.21
N GLY A 36 -15.89 -0.95 1.17
CA GLY A 36 -17.31 -1.23 1.10
C GLY A 36 -18.09 -0.69 2.33
N GLY A 37 -17.73 0.49 2.82
CA GLY A 37 -18.31 1.10 4.01
C GLY A 37 -17.82 0.52 5.34
N GLN A 38 -17.01 -0.54 5.32
CA GLN A 38 -16.50 -1.19 6.54
C GLN A 38 -15.06 -0.74 6.84
N PRO A 39 -14.75 -0.36 8.08
CA PRO A 39 -13.40 0.05 8.46
C PRO A 39 -12.47 -1.17 8.54
N ARG A 40 -11.31 -1.09 7.88
CA ARG A 40 -10.19 -2.03 8.04
C ARG A 40 -8.96 -1.27 8.57
N LYS A 41 -8.30 -1.85 9.55
CA LYS A 41 -7.14 -1.25 10.20
C LYS A 41 -5.88 -1.57 9.43
N PHE A 42 -4.94 -0.61 9.41
CA PHE A 42 -3.57 -0.81 8.99
C PHE A 42 -2.64 -0.06 9.94
N LEU A 43 -1.35 -0.36 9.92
CA LEU A 43 -0.37 0.34 10.72
C LEU A 43 0.52 1.22 9.84
N THR A 44 0.88 2.38 10.37
CA THR A 44 1.81 3.31 9.73
C THR A 44 3.03 3.50 10.63
N TYR A 45 4.20 3.20 10.08
CA TYR A 45 5.48 3.51 10.72
C TYR A 45 6.06 4.80 10.14
N ILE A 46 6.39 5.73 11.02
CA ILE A 46 7.01 7.01 10.68
C ILE A 46 8.40 7.04 11.32
N PRO A 47 9.49 7.02 10.52
CA PRO A 47 10.84 7.21 11.02
C PRO A 47 11.03 8.53 11.77
N GLU A 48 11.92 8.54 12.76
CA GLU A 48 12.25 9.76 13.48
C GLU A 48 12.94 10.79 12.55
N GLY A 49 12.52 12.04 12.66
CA GLY A 49 13.09 13.14 11.89
C GLY A 49 12.78 13.10 10.40
N LEU A 50 11.74 12.36 10.00
CA LEU A 50 11.26 12.34 8.62
C LEU A 50 10.68 13.71 8.23
N ASP A 51 10.97 14.17 7.04
CA ASP A 51 10.32 15.35 6.47
C ASP A 51 8.97 14.98 5.83
N TYR A 52 8.06 15.96 5.69
CA TYR A 52 6.85 15.79 4.87
C TYR A 52 7.20 15.61 3.39
N CYS A 53 6.24 15.18 2.60
CA CYS A 53 6.40 14.95 1.16
C CYS A 53 7.38 13.82 0.81
N GLN A 54 7.63 12.91 1.73
CA GLN A 54 8.45 11.73 1.44
C GLN A 54 7.63 10.62 0.78
N PRO A 55 8.29 9.68 0.09
CA PRO A 55 7.62 8.52 -0.48
C PRO A 55 6.84 7.72 0.55
N CYS A 56 5.73 7.12 0.12
CA CYS A 56 4.96 6.15 0.90
C CYS A 56 5.15 4.75 0.31
N LEU A 57 5.36 3.75 1.16
CA LEU A 57 5.33 2.35 0.78
C LEU A 57 4.17 1.65 1.49
N VAL A 58 3.22 1.14 0.72
CA VAL A 58 2.17 0.25 1.23
C VAL A 58 2.64 -1.19 1.07
N ALA A 59 2.81 -1.90 2.18
CA ALA A 59 3.27 -3.28 2.21
C ALA A 59 2.13 -4.22 2.67
N ALA A 60 1.65 -5.09 1.77
CA ALA A 60 0.82 -6.23 2.09
C ALA A 60 1.72 -7.32 2.65
N ILE A 61 1.77 -7.46 3.97
CA ILE A 61 2.63 -8.43 4.66
C ILE A 61 2.00 -9.83 4.66
N PRO A 62 2.75 -10.91 4.93
CA PRO A 62 2.18 -12.25 4.99
C PRO A 62 1.01 -12.34 5.96
N SER A 63 -0.01 -13.12 5.60
CA SER A 63 -1.19 -13.31 6.45
C SER A 63 -0.83 -13.97 7.78
N GLY A 64 -1.60 -13.62 8.82
CA GLY A 64 -1.37 -14.13 10.18
C GLY A 64 -0.19 -13.52 10.92
N GLU A 65 0.64 -12.72 10.26
CA GLU A 65 1.73 -11.99 10.92
C GLU A 65 1.16 -10.81 11.71
N LYS A 66 1.73 -10.58 12.89
CA LYS A 66 1.47 -9.36 13.65
C LYS A 66 2.32 -8.22 13.09
N PRO A 67 1.72 -7.16 12.60
CA PRO A 67 2.45 -6.14 11.86
C PRO A 67 3.54 -5.44 12.70
N GLU A 68 3.33 -5.27 14.01
CA GLU A 68 4.30 -4.68 14.90
C GLU A 68 5.54 -5.58 15.14
N GLU A 69 5.36 -6.90 15.16
CA GLU A 69 6.45 -7.87 15.25
C GLU A 69 7.16 -8.01 13.91
N TYR A 70 6.38 -8.09 12.82
CA TYR A 70 6.90 -8.19 11.46
C TYR A 70 7.74 -6.97 11.07
N LEU A 71 7.33 -5.76 11.45
CA LEU A 71 8.09 -4.53 11.24
C LEU A 71 9.53 -4.63 11.80
N GLU A 72 9.67 -5.20 13.00
CA GLU A 72 10.98 -5.30 13.66
C GLU A 72 11.86 -6.44 13.10
N THR A 73 11.25 -7.52 12.62
CA THR A 73 11.98 -8.73 12.22
C THR A 73 12.27 -8.82 10.72
N SER A 74 11.45 -8.20 9.86
CA SER A 74 11.55 -8.31 8.40
C SER A 74 12.62 -7.43 7.75
N GLY A 75 13.16 -6.46 8.48
CA GLY A 75 14.02 -5.42 7.92
C GLY A 75 13.29 -4.24 7.31
N LEU A 76 11.95 -4.25 7.23
CA LEU A 76 11.17 -3.15 6.67
C LEU A 76 11.36 -1.84 7.44
N LYS A 77 11.52 -1.90 8.76
CA LYS A 77 11.81 -0.73 9.58
C LYS A 77 13.13 -0.07 9.18
N ALA A 78 14.20 -0.86 9.13
CA ALA A 78 15.51 -0.38 8.72
C ALA A 78 15.49 0.19 7.29
N PHE A 79 14.75 -0.46 6.40
CA PHE A 79 14.54 0.04 5.03
C PHE A 79 13.84 1.40 5.03
N ALA A 80 12.75 1.57 5.79
CA ALA A 80 12.02 2.83 5.88
C ALA A 80 12.90 3.96 6.46
N GLU A 81 13.73 3.65 7.46
CA GLU A 81 14.68 4.59 8.06
C GLU A 81 15.80 5.00 7.08
N ASP A 82 16.36 4.04 6.35
CA ASP A 82 17.41 4.29 5.34
C ASP A 82 16.89 5.10 4.15
N LYS A 83 15.73 4.73 3.62
CA LYS A 83 15.14 5.36 2.44
C LYS A 83 14.31 6.60 2.73
N LYS A 84 14.12 6.93 4.01
CA LYS A 84 13.34 8.11 4.44
C LYS A 84 11.92 8.11 3.86
N LEU A 85 11.15 7.06 4.17
CA LEU A 85 9.79 6.91 3.67
C LEU A 85 8.78 6.61 4.77
N PHE A 86 7.51 6.94 4.53
CA PHE A 86 6.40 6.45 5.32
C PHE A 86 6.11 4.99 4.94
N LEU A 87 5.97 4.12 5.93
CA LEU A 87 5.70 2.71 5.70
C LEU A 87 4.32 2.35 6.26
N HIS A 88 3.44 1.88 5.37
CA HIS A 88 2.09 1.45 5.72
C HIS A 88 2.01 -0.08 5.63
N LEU A 89 1.66 -0.74 6.73
CA LEU A 89 1.57 -2.20 6.84
C LEU A 89 0.11 -2.64 6.76
N ALA A 90 -0.26 -3.23 5.65
CA ALA A 90 -1.56 -3.86 5.44
C ALA A 90 -1.50 -5.33 5.84
N THR A 91 -2.51 -5.79 6.55
CA THR A 91 -2.55 -7.16 7.11
C THR A 91 -3.83 -7.89 6.77
N SER A 92 -3.74 -9.21 6.72
CA SER A 92 -4.89 -10.11 6.76
C SER A 92 -4.73 -11.08 7.93
N GLU A 93 -5.77 -11.23 8.74
CA GLU A 93 -5.73 -12.06 9.96
C GLU A 93 -5.62 -13.57 9.66
N THR A 94 -6.20 -14.01 8.55
CA THR A 94 -6.28 -15.44 8.20
C THR A 94 -5.54 -15.76 6.91
N ALA A 95 -5.95 -15.17 5.80
CA ALA A 95 -5.33 -15.32 4.49
C ALA A 95 -5.71 -14.14 3.62
N TRP A 96 -4.87 -13.79 2.67
CA TRP A 96 -5.25 -12.88 1.59
C TRP A 96 -6.18 -13.62 0.62
N ASN A 97 -7.30 -12.98 0.28
CA ASN A 97 -8.32 -13.63 -0.55
C ASN A 97 -7.84 -13.87 -1.98
N ALA A 98 -7.96 -15.11 -2.42
CA ALA A 98 -7.55 -15.52 -3.77
C ALA A 98 -8.48 -14.99 -4.88
N ASP A 99 -9.64 -14.44 -4.54
CA ASP A 99 -10.58 -13.78 -5.46
C ASP A 99 -10.22 -12.31 -5.75
N GLY A 100 -9.18 -11.79 -5.12
CA GLY A 100 -8.72 -10.43 -5.30
C GLY A 100 -9.52 -9.36 -4.55
N SER A 101 -10.48 -9.75 -3.69
CA SER A 101 -11.29 -8.77 -2.91
C SER A 101 -10.44 -7.91 -1.96
N ASP A 102 -9.30 -8.42 -1.50
CA ASP A 102 -8.35 -7.65 -0.68
C ASP A 102 -7.58 -6.57 -1.45
N ALA A 103 -7.62 -6.61 -2.78
CA ALA A 103 -7.08 -5.51 -3.59
C ALA A 103 -7.80 -4.19 -3.29
N ASP A 104 -9.10 -4.25 -3.01
CA ASP A 104 -9.90 -3.08 -2.65
C ASP A 104 -9.43 -2.46 -1.33
N TYR A 105 -8.98 -3.30 -0.40
CA TYR A 105 -8.41 -2.80 0.85
C TYR A 105 -7.09 -2.06 0.63
N LEU A 106 -6.19 -2.58 -0.19
CA LEU A 106 -4.91 -1.92 -0.50
C LEU A 106 -5.15 -0.60 -1.23
N ASN A 107 -6.07 -0.59 -2.19
CA ASN A 107 -6.46 0.63 -2.89
C ASN A 107 -7.18 1.64 -1.97
N ALA A 108 -7.95 1.17 -0.98
CA ALA A 108 -8.53 2.04 0.03
C ALA A 108 -7.47 2.67 0.96
N ILE A 109 -6.35 1.97 1.24
CA ILE A 109 -5.21 2.55 1.94
C ILE A 109 -4.58 3.66 1.11
N TYR A 110 -4.39 3.45 -0.20
CA TYR A 110 -3.93 4.50 -1.11
C TYR A 110 -4.80 5.76 -1.01
N VAL A 111 -6.13 5.59 -1.12
CA VAL A 111 -7.09 6.71 -0.99
C VAL A 111 -6.99 7.38 0.38
N ALA A 112 -6.85 6.60 1.46
CA ALA A 112 -6.70 7.15 2.80
C ALA A 112 -5.42 7.99 2.95
N ILE A 113 -4.30 7.58 2.33
CA ILE A 113 -3.05 8.35 2.29
C ILE A 113 -3.25 9.65 1.53
N GLN A 114 -3.87 9.61 0.35
CA GLN A 114 -4.12 10.81 -0.46
C GLN A 114 -5.08 11.79 0.21
N ALA A 115 -6.06 11.30 0.95
CA ALA A 115 -7.03 12.13 1.64
C ALA A 115 -6.48 12.81 2.90
N ARG A 116 -5.29 12.40 3.37
CA ARG A 116 -4.68 13.00 4.58
C ARG A 116 -3.68 14.08 4.21
N ASP A 117 -4.00 15.31 4.55
CA ASP A 117 -3.11 16.48 4.41
C ASP A 117 -1.75 16.26 5.11
N PHE A 118 -1.70 15.37 6.10
CA PHE A 118 -0.48 15.06 6.85
C PHE A 118 0.65 14.55 5.98
N TYR A 119 0.38 13.65 5.04
CA TYR A 119 1.43 13.07 4.23
C TYR A 119 1.94 14.03 3.16
N ILE A 120 1.08 14.94 2.67
CA ILE A 120 1.38 15.89 1.58
C ILE A 120 2.09 15.16 0.43
N THR A 121 1.69 13.92 0.20
CA THR A 121 2.35 13.05 -0.75
C THR A 121 1.78 13.27 -2.14
N MET A 122 2.65 13.27 -3.15
CA MET A 122 2.24 13.35 -4.55
C MET A 122 1.85 11.95 -5.04
N GLN A 123 0.94 11.88 -6.02
CA GLN A 123 0.48 10.61 -6.61
C GLN A 123 1.65 9.75 -7.12
N ASP A 124 2.70 10.37 -7.65
CA ASP A 124 3.89 9.71 -8.19
C ASP A 124 4.90 9.25 -7.12
N ASN A 125 4.49 9.21 -5.84
CA ASN A 125 5.35 8.86 -4.71
C ASN A 125 4.75 7.80 -3.78
N ILE A 126 3.73 7.04 -4.23
CA ILE A 126 3.14 5.95 -3.44
C ILE A 126 3.40 4.61 -4.13
N TYR A 127 4.17 3.77 -3.47
CA TYR A 127 4.59 2.46 -3.96
C TYR A 127 3.83 1.35 -3.27
N LEU A 128 3.65 0.23 -3.98
CA LEU A 128 2.98 -0.95 -3.47
C LEU A 128 3.95 -2.13 -3.41
N CYS A 129 3.92 -2.86 -2.30
CA CYS A 129 4.73 -4.06 -2.08
C CYS A 129 3.85 -5.20 -1.57
N GLY A 130 3.99 -6.38 -2.15
CA GLY A 130 3.40 -7.61 -1.65
C GLY A 130 4.46 -8.59 -1.18
N ILE A 131 4.27 -9.21 -0.02
CA ILE A 131 5.23 -10.14 0.57
C ILE A 131 4.52 -11.44 0.94
N GLY A 132 5.12 -12.58 0.58
CA GLY A 132 4.50 -13.87 0.76
C GLY A 132 3.17 -13.97 -0.01
N ASP A 133 2.11 -14.42 0.65
CA ASP A 133 0.76 -14.50 0.10
C ASP A 133 0.09 -13.13 -0.11
N GLY A 134 0.61 -12.06 0.51
CA GLY A 134 0.23 -10.67 0.20
C GLY A 134 0.62 -10.21 -1.21
N SER A 135 1.50 -10.96 -1.90
CA SER A 135 1.94 -10.66 -3.27
C SER A 135 0.78 -10.68 -4.27
N PHE A 136 -0.16 -11.62 -4.13
CA PHE A 136 -1.32 -11.70 -5.00
C PHE A 136 -2.25 -10.48 -4.82
N ALA A 137 -2.57 -10.11 -3.58
CA ALA A 137 -3.41 -8.95 -3.30
C ALA A 137 -2.78 -7.65 -3.83
N ALA A 138 -1.47 -7.47 -3.64
CA ALA A 138 -0.74 -6.31 -4.18
C ALA A 138 -0.76 -6.29 -5.71
N HIS A 139 -0.54 -7.44 -6.35
CA HIS A 139 -0.62 -7.55 -7.80
C HIS A 139 -2.01 -7.15 -8.33
N GLN A 140 -3.09 -7.64 -7.71
CA GLN A 140 -4.46 -7.30 -8.10
C GLN A 140 -4.79 -5.82 -7.85
N ALA A 141 -4.31 -5.25 -6.74
CA ALA A 141 -4.48 -3.83 -6.45
C ALA A 141 -3.80 -2.95 -7.51
N ALA A 142 -2.57 -3.30 -7.89
CA ALA A 142 -1.85 -2.59 -8.93
C ALA A 142 -2.53 -2.71 -10.31
N ARG A 143 -3.06 -3.88 -10.66
CA ARG A 143 -3.82 -4.05 -11.92
C ARG A 143 -5.04 -3.15 -11.99
N ARG A 144 -5.74 -2.98 -10.87
CA ARG A 144 -6.97 -2.17 -10.81
C ARG A 144 -6.70 -0.67 -10.86
N MET A 145 -5.56 -0.23 -10.36
CA MET A 145 -5.21 1.19 -10.21
C MET A 145 -3.77 1.47 -10.68
N ALA A 146 -3.37 0.93 -11.83
CA ALA A 146 -2.00 1.05 -12.33
C ALA A 146 -1.56 2.52 -12.56
N SER A 147 -2.50 3.41 -12.88
CA SER A 147 -2.23 4.84 -13.07
C SER A 147 -1.94 5.59 -11.77
N GLU A 148 -2.30 5.02 -10.63
CA GLU A 148 -2.20 5.67 -9.32
C GLU A 148 -0.94 5.27 -8.58
N TRP A 149 -0.54 4.00 -8.67
CA TRP A 149 0.66 3.51 -8.02
C TRP A 149 1.92 3.94 -8.76
N SER A 150 2.96 4.30 -8.03
CA SER A 150 4.26 4.68 -8.59
C SER A 150 5.14 3.49 -8.95
N GLY A 151 4.83 2.32 -8.43
CA GLY A 151 5.50 1.06 -8.72
C GLY A 151 4.96 -0.09 -7.89
N LEU A 152 5.16 -1.30 -8.40
CA LEU A 152 4.81 -2.55 -7.74
C LEU A 152 6.06 -3.40 -7.50
N MET A 153 6.20 -3.90 -6.29
CA MET A 153 7.17 -4.94 -5.94
C MET A 153 6.45 -6.15 -5.33
N THR A 154 6.79 -7.36 -5.76
CA THR A 154 6.27 -8.58 -5.12
C THR A 154 7.42 -9.52 -4.74
N PHE A 155 7.31 -10.11 -3.55
CA PHE A 155 8.25 -11.06 -2.97
C PHE A 155 7.48 -12.31 -2.55
N GLY A 156 7.11 -13.14 -3.51
CA GLY A 156 6.33 -14.35 -3.32
C GLY A 156 5.61 -14.78 -4.58
N ASP A 157 5.11 -16.00 -4.57
CA ASP A 157 4.35 -16.55 -5.69
C ASP A 157 2.92 -15.99 -5.69
N LEU A 158 2.39 -15.81 -6.88
CA LEU A 158 1.01 -15.39 -7.07
C LEU A 158 0.11 -16.63 -7.09
N ASN A 159 -0.78 -16.74 -6.14
CA ASN A 159 -1.70 -17.84 -5.98
C ASN A 159 -3.13 -17.31 -5.88
N GLY A 160 -3.84 -17.23 -7.02
CA GLY A 160 -5.20 -16.73 -7.06
C GLY A 160 -5.74 -16.58 -8.47
N ASP A 161 -7.00 -16.21 -8.60
CA ASP A 161 -7.63 -15.99 -9.90
C ASP A 161 -7.21 -14.64 -10.49
N LEU A 162 -6.22 -14.67 -11.37
CA LEU A 162 -5.75 -13.48 -12.08
C LEU A 162 -6.80 -12.89 -13.03
N ASN A 163 -7.85 -13.64 -13.37
CA ASN A 163 -8.93 -13.21 -14.25
C ASN A 163 -10.18 -12.80 -13.49
N ALA A 164 -10.15 -12.80 -12.15
CA ALA A 164 -11.28 -12.33 -11.36
C ALA A 164 -11.76 -10.97 -11.85
N GLU A 165 -13.06 -10.85 -12.13
CA GLU A 165 -13.66 -9.62 -12.64
C GLU A 165 -13.37 -8.46 -11.70
N HIS A 166 -12.88 -7.38 -12.27
CA HIS A 166 -12.58 -6.17 -11.53
C HIS A 166 -13.85 -5.34 -11.41
N THR A 167 -14.52 -5.42 -10.28
CA THR A 167 -15.57 -4.47 -9.94
C THR A 167 -14.95 -3.09 -9.68
N ALA A 168 -15.63 -2.04 -10.14
CA ALA A 168 -15.22 -0.68 -9.85
C ALA A 168 -15.19 -0.46 -8.34
N LEU A 169 -14.08 0.08 -7.84
CA LEU A 169 -13.94 0.46 -6.44
C LEU A 169 -14.86 1.63 -6.13
N ARG A 170 -15.66 1.49 -5.11
CA ARG A 170 -16.26 2.62 -4.41
C ARG A 170 -15.39 2.93 -3.19
N GLY A 171 -14.59 3.99 -3.30
CA GLY A 171 -13.90 4.57 -2.16
C GLY A 171 -14.83 5.51 -1.44
N GLU A 172 -15.06 5.30 -0.14
CA GLU A 172 -15.67 6.30 0.73
C GLU A 172 -14.55 7.08 1.40
N SER A 173 -14.47 8.37 1.11
CA SER A 173 -13.71 9.31 1.94
C SER A 173 -14.63 9.90 3.01
N ASP A 174 -14.08 10.51 4.05
CA ASP A 174 -14.87 11.27 5.05
C ASP A 174 -15.62 12.47 4.41
N GLN A 175 -15.38 12.75 3.13
CA GLN A 175 -16.00 13.81 2.32
C GLN A 175 -17.01 13.30 1.28
N GLY A 176 -17.35 12.01 1.27
CA GLY A 176 -18.33 11.40 0.37
C GLY A 176 -17.80 10.21 -0.43
N GLU A 177 -18.69 9.54 -1.14
CA GLU A 177 -18.32 8.44 -2.03
C GLU A 177 -17.49 8.99 -3.21
N VAL A 178 -16.25 8.58 -3.31
CA VAL A 178 -15.43 8.77 -4.52
C VAL A 178 -15.55 7.49 -5.35
N GLU A 179 -16.27 7.56 -6.45
CA GLU A 179 -16.24 6.50 -7.45
C GLU A 179 -14.88 6.55 -8.15
N LEU A 180 -13.96 5.71 -7.69
CA LEU A 180 -12.73 5.45 -8.42
C LEU A 180 -13.13 4.64 -9.67
N LYS A 181 -13.40 5.31 -10.76
CA LYS A 181 -13.44 4.66 -12.06
C LYS A 181 -12.08 3.99 -12.23
N VAL A 182 -12.11 2.70 -12.56
CA VAL A 182 -10.93 2.01 -13.11
C VAL A 182 -10.53 2.79 -14.35
N MET A 183 -9.73 3.80 -14.18
CA MET A 183 -9.17 4.60 -15.25
C MET A 183 -8.29 3.62 -16.02
N GLY A 184 -8.70 3.34 -17.22
CA GLY A 184 -8.28 2.31 -18.13
C GLY A 184 -6.92 1.72 -17.82
N MET A 185 -6.83 0.41 -17.76
CA MET A 185 -5.63 -0.39 -17.49
C MET A 185 -4.45 -0.16 -18.46
N ALA A 186 -4.40 0.98 -19.12
CA ALA A 186 -3.38 1.33 -20.09
C ALA A 186 -2.18 2.08 -19.47
N ALA A 187 -2.15 2.29 -18.16
CA ALA A 187 -1.03 2.96 -17.52
C ALA A 187 0.16 2.01 -17.39
N GLN A 188 1.31 2.47 -17.86
CA GLN A 188 2.58 1.79 -17.61
C GLN A 188 2.95 1.94 -16.13
N LEU A 189 3.29 0.82 -15.50
CA LEU A 189 3.69 0.77 -14.10
C LEU A 189 5.04 0.07 -13.99
N PRO A 190 6.06 0.65 -13.34
CA PRO A 190 7.28 -0.07 -13.01
C PRO A 190 6.94 -1.27 -12.09
N VAL A 191 7.28 -2.47 -12.56
CA VAL A 191 6.98 -3.71 -11.82
C VAL A 191 8.24 -4.54 -11.64
N TRP A 192 8.47 -4.96 -10.40
CA TRP A 192 9.51 -5.91 -10.04
C TRP A 192 8.90 -7.08 -9.27
N MET A 193 9.17 -8.30 -9.73
CA MET A 193 8.61 -9.53 -9.16
C MET A 193 9.72 -10.52 -8.82
N SER A 194 9.78 -10.95 -7.56
CA SER A 194 10.63 -12.05 -7.10
C SER A 194 9.74 -13.23 -6.72
N MET A 195 9.83 -14.31 -7.48
CA MET A 195 8.99 -15.48 -7.36
C MET A 195 9.86 -16.71 -7.13
N THR A 196 9.35 -17.69 -6.37
CA THR A 196 10.08 -18.91 -6.04
C THR A 196 9.77 -20.04 -7.01
N ALA A 197 8.58 -20.06 -7.61
CA ALA A 197 8.12 -21.09 -8.51
C ALA A 197 7.79 -20.54 -9.91
N LYS A 198 8.09 -21.34 -10.93
CA LYS A 198 7.60 -21.11 -12.28
C LYS A 198 6.26 -21.86 -12.44
N ASN A 199 5.18 -21.20 -12.07
CA ASN A 199 3.81 -21.69 -12.20
C ASN A 199 3.02 -20.89 -13.26
N ALA A 200 1.78 -21.32 -13.55
CA ALA A 200 0.95 -20.70 -14.57
C ALA A 200 0.56 -19.26 -14.19
N ASP A 201 0.24 -19.00 -12.91
CA ASP A 201 -0.21 -17.70 -12.43
C ASP A 201 0.95 -16.69 -12.48
N ASN A 202 2.14 -17.09 -12.01
CA ASN A 202 3.34 -16.26 -12.11
C ASN A 202 3.67 -15.89 -13.56
N THR A 203 3.55 -16.86 -14.47
CA THR A 203 3.80 -16.65 -15.90
C THR A 203 2.78 -15.68 -16.49
N ALA A 204 1.49 -15.89 -16.22
CA ALA A 204 0.43 -15.01 -16.71
C ALA A 204 0.57 -13.56 -16.20
N ALA A 205 0.98 -13.40 -14.95
CA ALA A 205 1.24 -12.06 -14.40
C ALA A 205 2.43 -11.35 -15.07
N VAL A 206 3.51 -12.08 -15.33
CA VAL A 206 4.67 -11.53 -16.07
C VAL A 206 4.27 -11.12 -17.47
N ASP A 207 3.53 -11.98 -18.19
CA ASP A 207 3.08 -11.69 -19.55
C ASP A 207 2.13 -10.49 -19.58
N PHE A 208 1.21 -10.39 -18.62
CA PHE A 208 0.35 -9.23 -18.47
C PHE A 208 1.16 -7.92 -18.34
N TRP A 209 2.15 -7.87 -17.43
CA TRP A 209 2.91 -6.63 -17.21
C TRP A 209 3.86 -6.32 -18.37
N LYS A 210 4.39 -7.32 -19.08
CA LYS A 210 5.16 -7.09 -20.31
C LYS A 210 4.29 -6.43 -21.38
N GLU A 211 3.08 -6.94 -21.58
CA GLU A 211 2.12 -6.36 -22.52
C GLU A 211 1.76 -4.92 -22.15
N GLN A 212 1.38 -4.68 -20.89
CA GLN A 212 1.02 -3.35 -20.39
C GLN A 212 2.17 -2.33 -20.52
N ASN A 213 3.39 -2.76 -20.24
CA ASN A 213 4.57 -1.89 -20.28
C ASN A 213 5.26 -1.86 -21.65
N HIS A 214 4.70 -2.52 -22.67
CA HIS A 214 5.28 -2.62 -24.02
C HIS A 214 6.71 -3.17 -24.04
N VAL A 215 7.01 -4.13 -23.14
CA VAL A 215 8.32 -4.78 -23.06
C VAL A 215 8.32 -6.00 -23.96
N VAL A 216 9.24 -6.05 -24.91
CA VAL A 216 9.43 -7.16 -25.88
C VAL A 216 10.29 -8.27 -25.29
#